data_05003d9303e70d751664d64cc0dcaed7
#
_entry.id   05003d9303e70d751664d64cc0dcaed7
#
_cell.length_a   1.000
_cell.length_b   1.000
_cell.length_c   1.000
_cell.angle_alpha   90.00
_cell.angle_beta   90.00
_cell.angle_gamma   90.00
#
_symmetry.space_group_name_H-M   'P 1'
#
loop_
_entity.id
_entity.type
_entity.pdbx_description
1 polymer ?
#
loop_
_entity_poly.entity_id
_entity_poly.type
_entity_poly.pdbx_seq_one_letter_code
_entity_poly.pdbx_strand_id
1 'polypeptide(L)'
;VLVVDDEENVRITTAAILEQEGYDVSTASDGREALEMAARVHYDLVLTDLRMDDMDGSTLLHELQQRHPSVVTIVLTGYASIESSIDALRQGVYDYLVKPCVIEDLKRTVRRALEHRQQRQQITELSSPVVEIWDGVLLVPLVGTLDDQRASQMSAALLDAVRSEGAQVVLVDITGCTVVDTYTAAHLINTVRSVRLLGAATVITGVSAHVASDLVKLGVELEDIMTRRRLADGLRLAMELVRQGSDG
;
A
#
# COMPACT_ATOMS: atom_id res chain seq x y z
N VAL A 1 11.30 5.13 12.83
CA VAL A 1 10.55 4.49 13.93
C VAL A 1 9.94 5.57 14.81
N LEU A 2 8.68 5.37 15.26
CA LEU A 2 8.03 6.24 16.25
C LEU A 2 7.81 5.45 17.54
N VAL A 3 8.25 6.00 18.68
CA VAL A 3 8.05 5.43 20.02
C VAL A 3 7.04 6.29 20.77
N VAL A 4 5.94 5.66 21.20
CA VAL A 4 4.81 6.34 21.89
C VAL A 4 4.62 5.74 23.26
N ASP A 5 4.80 6.56 24.30
CA ASP A 5 4.70 6.13 25.70
C ASP A 5 4.53 7.37 26.59
N ASP A 6 3.62 7.35 27.53
CA ASP A 6 3.40 8.47 28.45
C ASP A 6 4.48 8.55 29.54
N GLU A 7 5.13 7.42 29.85
CA GLU A 7 6.27 7.37 30.76
C GLU A 7 7.55 7.87 30.09
N GLU A 8 8.00 9.08 30.41
CA GLU A 8 9.17 9.72 29.80
C GLU A 8 10.43 8.86 29.85
N ASN A 9 10.71 8.20 30.97
CA ASN A 9 11.90 7.36 31.14
C ASN A 9 11.86 6.14 30.21
N VAL A 10 10.70 5.51 30.04
CA VAL A 10 10.52 4.36 29.15
C VAL A 10 10.69 4.82 27.70
N ARG A 11 10.06 5.92 27.34
CA ARG A 11 10.10 6.52 26.01
C ARG A 11 11.54 6.85 25.60
N ILE A 12 12.29 7.59 26.44
CA ILE A 12 13.68 7.98 26.16
C ILE A 12 14.61 6.76 26.11
N THR A 13 14.46 5.82 27.05
CA THR A 13 15.30 4.61 27.07
C THR A 13 15.07 3.74 25.84
N THR A 14 13.81 3.53 25.46
CA THR A 14 13.45 2.77 24.28
C THR A 14 13.99 3.42 23.01
N ALA A 15 13.84 4.74 22.87
CA ALA A 15 14.38 5.50 21.75
C ALA A 15 15.91 5.34 21.65
N ALA A 16 16.63 5.56 22.76
CA ALA A 16 18.09 5.44 22.78
C ALA A 16 18.60 4.02 22.41
N ILE A 17 17.89 2.97 22.82
CA ILE A 17 18.22 1.59 22.45
C ILE A 17 18.09 1.39 20.93
N LEU A 18 17.02 1.93 20.32
CA LEU A 18 16.77 1.79 18.88
C LEU A 18 17.72 2.67 18.05
N GLU A 19 18.05 3.87 18.52
CA GLU A 19 19.06 4.74 17.88
C GLU A 19 20.44 4.08 17.85
N GLN A 20 20.83 3.35 18.92
CA GLN A 20 22.08 2.59 18.93
C GLN A 20 22.11 1.45 17.90
N GLU A 21 20.95 0.93 17.50
CA GLU A 21 20.84 -0.04 16.41
C GLU A 21 20.82 0.62 15.01
N GLY A 22 20.93 1.96 14.94
CA GLY A 22 20.99 2.71 13.69
C GLY A 22 19.65 3.13 13.11
N TYR A 23 18.56 3.04 13.87
CA TYR A 23 17.25 3.52 13.45
C TYR A 23 17.12 5.03 13.68
N ASP A 24 16.45 5.71 12.76
CA ASP A 24 15.98 7.09 12.97
C ASP A 24 14.71 7.04 13.83
N VAL A 25 14.76 7.61 15.03
CA VAL A 25 13.72 7.48 16.05
C VAL A 25 13.13 8.84 16.39
N SER A 26 11.81 8.91 16.34
CA SER A 26 11.03 10.01 16.89
C SER A 26 10.23 9.51 18.10
N THR A 27 9.85 10.42 19.00
CA THR A 27 9.09 10.06 20.20
C THR A 27 7.83 10.90 20.30
N ALA A 28 6.75 10.33 20.84
CA ALA A 28 5.52 11.02 21.19
C ALA A 28 5.08 10.62 22.61
N SER A 29 4.53 11.56 23.35
CA SER A 29 4.10 11.38 24.73
C SER A 29 2.71 10.77 24.86
N ASP A 30 1.91 10.81 23.81
CA ASP A 30 0.56 10.29 23.76
C ASP A 30 0.13 9.92 22.34
N GLY A 31 -1.04 9.26 22.20
CA GLY A 31 -1.55 8.82 20.91
C GLY A 31 -1.95 9.95 19.98
N ARG A 32 -2.35 11.11 20.49
CA ARG A 32 -2.74 12.27 19.68
C ARG A 32 -1.52 12.89 19.02
N GLU A 33 -0.45 13.13 19.80
CA GLU A 33 0.83 13.59 19.27
C GLU A 33 1.37 12.63 18.22
N ALA A 34 1.27 11.32 18.48
CA ALA A 34 1.69 10.29 17.53
C ALA A 34 0.94 10.36 16.19
N LEU A 35 -0.38 10.56 16.19
CA LEU A 35 -1.18 10.72 14.97
C LEU A 35 -0.84 12.01 14.21
N GLU A 36 -0.63 13.12 14.93
CA GLU A 36 -0.21 14.37 14.31
C GLU A 36 1.16 14.25 13.64
N MET A 37 2.09 13.55 14.28
CA MET A 37 3.40 13.27 13.70
C MET A 37 3.31 12.34 12.49
N ALA A 38 2.52 11.26 12.58
CA ALA A 38 2.30 10.33 11.47
C ALA A 38 1.63 10.98 10.25
N ALA A 39 0.82 12.02 10.45
CA ALA A 39 0.23 12.79 9.37
C ALA A 39 1.25 13.66 8.59
N ARG A 40 2.40 13.98 9.20
CA ARG A 40 3.44 14.85 8.61
C ARG A 40 4.64 14.08 8.11
N VAL A 41 4.98 12.98 8.77
CA VAL A 41 6.17 12.17 8.51
C VAL A 41 5.75 10.72 8.37
N HIS A 42 6.29 10.05 7.35
CA HIS A 42 6.06 8.62 7.17
C HIS A 42 6.93 7.81 8.14
N TYR A 43 6.31 6.97 8.95
CA TYR A 43 7.00 6.02 9.83
C TYR A 43 6.86 4.60 9.32
N ASP A 44 7.94 3.83 9.42
CA ASP A 44 7.95 2.41 9.04
C ASP A 44 7.39 1.51 10.14
N LEU A 45 7.59 1.93 11.39
CA LEU A 45 7.18 1.20 12.57
C LEU A 45 6.77 2.17 13.68
N VAL A 46 5.69 1.83 14.37
CA VAL A 46 5.23 2.49 15.60
C VAL A 46 5.30 1.47 16.74
N LEU A 47 6.01 1.84 17.81
CA LEU A 47 6.05 1.13 19.07
C LEU A 47 5.22 1.91 20.08
N THR A 48 4.15 1.33 20.63
CA THR A 48 3.22 2.06 21.51
C THR A 48 2.85 1.29 22.77
N ASP A 49 2.66 1.99 23.90
CA ASP A 49 1.94 1.40 25.02
C ASP A 49 0.44 1.33 24.71
N LEU A 50 -0.26 0.39 25.31
CA LEU A 50 -1.73 0.31 25.27
C LEU A 50 -2.38 1.26 26.26
N ARG A 51 -1.75 1.50 27.41
CA ARG A 51 -2.30 2.36 28.47
C ARG A 51 -1.55 3.68 28.52
N MET A 52 -2.22 4.71 28.07
CA MET A 52 -1.77 6.09 28.11
C MET A 52 -2.94 6.96 28.59
N ASP A 53 -2.63 8.07 29.26
CA ASP A 53 -3.65 8.88 29.97
C ASP A 53 -4.66 9.56 29.02
N ASP A 54 -4.24 10.06 27.85
CA ASP A 54 -5.08 10.89 26.98
C ASP A 54 -5.81 10.08 25.88
N MET A 55 -5.05 9.32 25.10
CA MET A 55 -5.58 8.44 24.05
C MET A 55 -5.08 7.04 24.30
N ASP A 56 -6.00 6.10 24.54
CA ASP A 56 -5.71 4.70 24.67
C ASP A 56 -4.97 4.17 23.41
N GLY A 57 -3.91 3.40 23.63
CA GLY A 57 -3.12 2.81 22.54
C GLY A 57 -3.96 1.97 21.58
N SER A 58 -5.06 1.37 22.01
CA SER A 58 -5.98 0.64 21.13
C SER A 58 -6.66 1.57 20.11
N THR A 59 -7.02 2.78 20.53
CA THR A 59 -7.56 3.82 19.63
C THR A 59 -6.50 4.31 18.65
N LEU A 60 -5.26 4.53 19.13
CA LEU A 60 -4.14 4.89 18.28
C LEU A 60 -3.89 3.81 17.20
N LEU A 61 -3.86 2.54 17.59
CA LEU A 61 -3.67 1.42 16.66
C LEU A 61 -4.75 1.38 15.59
N HIS A 62 -6.01 1.55 15.97
CA HIS A 62 -7.13 1.58 15.03
C HIS A 62 -7.00 2.74 14.02
N GLU A 63 -6.70 3.94 14.47
CA GLU A 63 -6.52 5.11 13.61
C GLU A 63 -5.30 4.96 12.67
N LEU A 64 -4.18 4.44 13.19
CA LEU A 64 -2.99 4.16 12.38
C LEU A 64 -3.31 3.13 11.28
N GLN A 65 -4.05 2.07 11.60
CA GLN A 65 -4.40 1.04 10.65
C GLN A 65 -5.30 1.57 9.52
N GLN A 66 -6.22 2.49 9.83
CA GLN A 66 -7.08 3.12 8.83
C GLN A 66 -6.35 4.14 7.95
N ARG A 67 -5.51 4.99 8.55
CA ARG A 67 -4.89 6.11 7.85
C ARG A 67 -3.50 5.79 7.28
N HIS A 68 -2.81 4.84 7.89
CA HIS A 68 -1.43 4.46 7.56
C HIS A 68 -1.25 2.93 7.53
N PRO A 69 -1.97 2.18 6.66
CA PRO A 69 -2.02 0.71 6.66
C PRO A 69 -0.66 0.04 6.36
N SER A 70 0.31 0.80 5.86
CA SER A 70 1.68 0.32 5.61
C SER A 70 2.58 0.38 6.84
N VAL A 71 2.15 1.03 7.93
CA VAL A 71 2.90 1.13 9.18
C VAL A 71 2.78 -0.18 9.95
N VAL A 72 3.92 -0.71 10.36
CA VAL A 72 3.93 -1.88 11.26
C VAL A 72 3.83 -1.40 12.70
N THR A 73 2.96 -2.00 13.49
CA THR A 73 2.76 -1.62 14.89
C THR A 73 3.20 -2.73 15.82
N ILE A 74 3.94 -2.37 16.88
CA ILE A 74 4.31 -3.24 18.00
C ILE A 74 3.78 -2.61 19.28
N VAL A 75 3.20 -3.43 20.14
CA VAL A 75 2.75 -3.00 21.46
C VAL A 75 3.81 -3.30 22.51
N LEU A 76 4.12 -2.31 23.36
CA LEU A 76 5.01 -2.46 24.52
C LEU A 76 4.22 -2.09 25.78
N THR A 77 3.73 -3.08 26.54
CA THR A 77 2.80 -2.83 27.65
C THR A 77 3.21 -3.49 28.97
N GLY A 78 2.95 -2.83 30.07
CA GLY A 78 3.13 -3.37 31.42
C GLY A 78 2.00 -4.32 31.86
N TYR A 79 0.91 -4.40 31.10
CA TYR A 79 -0.27 -5.20 31.43
C TYR A 79 -0.56 -6.24 30.35
N ALA A 80 0.08 -7.39 30.47
CA ALA A 80 -0.27 -8.54 29.62
C ALA A 80 -1.39 -9.36 30.27
N SER A 81 -2.64 -9.04 29.98
CA SER A 81 -3.69 -10.06 30.08
C SER A 81 -3.76 -10.84 28.77
N ILE A 82 -4.11 -12.13 28.84
CA ILE A 82 -4.32 -12.94 27.62
C ILE A 82 -5.37 -12.29 26.73
N GLU A 83 -6.39 -11.66 27.31
CA GLU A 83 -7.47 -10.97 26.61
C GLU A 83 -6.97 -9.73 25.86
N SER A 84 -6.17 -8.86 26.50
CA SER A 84 -5.61 -7.66 25.85
C SER A 84 -4.63 -7.99 24.72
N SER A 85 -3.88 -9.09 24.87
CA SER A 85 -2.97 -9.57 23.83
C SER A 85 -3.72 -10.12 22.61
N ILE A 86 -4.80 -10.87 22.82
CA ILE A 86 -5.64 -11.39 21.73
C ILE A 86 -6.35 -10.26 21.00
N ASP A 87 -6.85 -9.26 21.71
CA ASP A 87 -7.53 -8.13 21.08
C ASP A 87 -6.56 -7.23 20.29
N ALA A 88 -5.34 -7.01 20.77
CA ALA A 88 -4.29 -6.33 20.01
C ALA A 88 -3.91 -7.08 18.72
N LEU A 89 -3.75 -8.42 18.79
CA LEU A 89 -3.49 -9.23 17.60
C LEU A 89 -4.65 -9.20 16.60
N ARG A 90 -5.89 -9.16 17.05
CA ARG A 90 -7.07 -8.99 16.19
C ARG A 90 -7.11 -7.62 15.51
N GLN A 91 -6.51 -6.60 16.11
CA GLN A 91 -6.36 -5.26 15.54
C GLN A 91 -5.17 -5.15 14.58
N GLY A 92 -4.57 -6.26 14.14
CA GLY A 92 -3.51 -6.25 13.13
C GLY A 92 -2.14 -5.79 13.62
N VAL A 93 -1.89 -5.83 14.93
CA VAL A 93 -0.56 -5.58 15.52
C VAL A 93 0.39 -6.68 15.10
N TYR A 94 1.62 -6.33 14.72
CA TYR A 94 2.63 -7.30 14.32
C TYR A 94 3.07 -8.20 15.47
N ASP A 95 3.37 -7.60 16.63
CA ASP A 95 3.79 -8.31 17.83
C ASP A 95 3.54 -7.46 19.08
N TYR A 96 3.64 -8.09 20.25
CA TYR A 96 3.58 -7.37 21.52
C TYR A 96 4.70 -7.80 22.46
N LEU A 97 5.18 -6.86 23.28
CA LEU A 97 6.22 -7.06 24.30
C LEU A 97 5.69 -6.63 25.67
N VAL A 98 6.06 -7.39 26.70
CA VAL A 98 5.65 -7.10 28.08
C VAL A 98 6.74 -6.33 28.79
N LYS A 99 6.40 -5.18 29.41
CA LYS A 99 7.30 -4.40 30.26
C LYS A 99 7.44 -5.10 31.65
N PRO A 100 8.65 -5.18 32.24
CA PRO A 100 9.93 -4.82 31.62
C PRO A 100 10.38 -5.86 30.59
N CYS A 101 10.69 -5.45 29.37
CA CYS A 101 11.19 -6.35 28.34
C CYS A 101 12.72 -6.41 28.34
N VAL A 102 13.26 -7.56 27.94
CA VAL A 102 14.68 -7.73 27.69
C VAL A 102 15.09 -6.92 26.46
N ILE A 103 16.17 -6.17 26.55
CA ILE A 103 16.63 -5.29 25.45
C ILE A 103 16.82 -6.08 24.15
N GLU A 104 17.37 -7.29 24.24
CA GLU A 104 17.58 -8.16 23.07
C GLU A 104 16.26 -8.61 22.43
N ASP A 105 15.19 -8.80 23.23
CA ASP A 105 13.87 -9.15 22.70
C ASP A 105 13.25 -7.95 21.95
N LEU A 106 13.37 -6.74 22.49
CA LEU A 106 12.96 -5.51 21.83
C LEU A 106 13.66 -5.35 20.46
N LYS A 107 14.99 -5.41 20.45
CA LYS A 107 15.80 -5.30 19.23
C LYS A 107 15.42 -6.35 18.20
N ARG A 108 15.28 -7.61 18.62
CA ARG A 108 14.91 -8.72 17.75
C ARG A 108 13.52 -8.53 17.13
N THR A 109 12.54 -8.11 17.94
CA THR A 109 11.16 -7.93 17.47
C THR A 109 11.05 -6.76 16.50
N VAL A 110 11.70 -5.62 16.78
CA VAL A 110 11.75 -4.47 15.87
C VAL A 110 12.41 -4.85 14.54
N ARG A 111 13.55 -5.53 14.57
CA ARG A 111 14.24 -5.98 13.35
C ARG A 111 13.35 -6.87 12.49
N ARG A 112 12.71 -7.90 13.08
CA ARG A 112 11.81 -8.81 12.38
C ARG A 112 10.60 -8.09 11.79
N ALA A 113 10.05 -7.13 12.51
CA ALA A 113 8.91 -6.33 12.03
C ALA A 113 9.27 -5.51 10.79
N LEU A 114 10.42 -4.85 10.79
CA LEU A 114 10.91 -4.08 9.66
C LEU A 114 11.30 -4.95 8.46
N GLU A 115 11.94 -6.11 8.70
CA GLU A 115 12.24 -7.10 7.64
C GLU A 115 10.95 -7.61 6.99
N HIS A 116 9.94 -7.96 7.81
CA HIS A 116 8.64 -8.40 7.31
C HIS A 116 7.95 -7.31 6.46
N ARG A 117 8.02 -6.05 6.90
CA ARG A 117 7.51 -4.91 6.13
C ARG A 117 8.21 -4.76 4.79
N GLN A 118 9.55 -4.82 4.78
CA GLN A 118 10.34 -4.76 3.54
C GLN A 118 9.97 -5.89 2.57
N GLN A 119 9.82 -7.12 3.06
CA GLN A 119 9.39 -8.25 2.23
C GLN A 119 7.99 -8.02 1.64
N ARG A 120 7.04 -7.51 2.44
CA ARG A 120 5.70 -7.15 1.95
C ARG A 120 5.75 -6.05 0.90
N GLN A 121 6.55 -5.01 1.11
CA GLN A 121 6.74 -3.93 0.13
C GLN A 121 7.35 -4.46 -1.18
N GLN A 122 8.39 -5.28 -1.12
CA GLN A 122 8.99 -5.90 -2.32
C GLN A 122 7.99 -6.75 -3.10
N ILE A 123 7.14 -7.55 -2.40
CA ILE A 123 6.08 -8.31 -3.05
C ILE A 123 5.05 -7.36 -3.68
N THR A 124 4.75 -6.25 -3.05
CA THR A 124 3.78 -5.25 -3.54
C THR A 124 4.34 -4.48 -4.73
N GLU A 125 5.61 -4.07 -4.69
CA GLU A 125 6.31 -3.42 -5.82
C GLU A 125 6.44 -4.34 -7.03
N LEU A 126 6.67 -5.64 -6.81
CA LEU A 126 6.70 -6.66 -7.89
C LEU A 126 5.30 -7.05 -8.39
N SER A 127 4.23 -6.72 -7.66
CA SER A 127 2.89 -7.22 -7.95
C SER A 127 2.12 -6.43 -9.01
N SER A 128 2.57 -5.25 -9.41
CA SER A 128 2.00 -4.47 -10.53
C SER A 128 3.04 -3.47 -11.06
N PRO A 129 4.17 -3.94 -11.60
CA PRO A 129 5.19 -3.04 -12.14
C PRO A 129 4.61 -2.31 -13.36
N VAL A 130 4.82 -0.99 -13.41
CA VAL A 130 4.63 -0.22 -14.64
C VAL A 130 5.95 -0.32 -15.41
N VAL A 131 5.92 -0.89 -16.59
CA VAL A 131 7.12 -1.16 -17.39
C VAL A 131 6.97 -0.52 -18.75
N GLU A 132 7.92 0.30 -19.16
CA GLU A 132 8.01 0.73 -20.53
C GLU A 132 8.47 -0.44 -21.42
N ILE A 133 7.60 -0.88 -22.33
CA ILE A 133 7.87 -2.02 -23.22
C ILE A 133 8.20 -1.59 -24.66
N TRP A 134 7.89 -0.34 -24.98
CA TRP A 134 8.17 0.29 -26.24
C TRP A 134 8.14 1.81 -26.06
N ASP A 135 8.82 2.56 -26.91
CA ASP A 135 8.83 4.02 -26.87
C ASP A 135 7.39 4.56 -26.87
N GLY A 136 7.01 5.22 -25.76
CA GLY A 136 5.66 5.73 -25.53
C GLY A 136 4.59 4.68 -25.16
N VAL A 137 4.96 3.41 -24.89
CA VAL A 137 4.03 2.36 -24.47
C VAL A 137 4.39 1.78 -23.12
N LEU A 138 3.54 1.98 -22.13
CA LEU A 138 3.63 1.38 -20.80
C LEU A 138 2.80 0.10 -20.71
N LEU A 139 3.33 -0.93 -20.05
CA LEU A 139 2.63 -2.16 -19.68
C LEU A 139 2.42 -2.23 -18.17
N VAL A 140 1.21 -2.53 -17.76
CA VAL A 140 0.83 -2.84 -16.37
C VAL A 140 0.28 -4.25 -16.32
N PRO A 141 1.08 -5.26 -15.96
CA PRO A 141 0.58 -6.62 -15.77
C PRO A 141 -0.07 -6.75 -14.39
N LEU A 142 -1.36 -7.07 -14.35
CA LEU A 142 -2.10 -7.36 -13.12
C LEU A 142 -2.20 -8.88 -12.93
N VAL A 143 -1.52 -9.39 -11.90
CA VAL A 143 -1.50 -10.82 -11.59
C VAL A 143 -1.98 -11.05 -10.16
N GLY A 144 -2.79 -12.09 -9.95
CA GLY A 144 -3.34 -12.44 -8.64
C GLY A 144 -4.53 -11.56 -8.25
N THR A 145 -4.75 -11.43 -6.96
CA THR A 145 -5.89 -10.70 -6.40
C THR A 145 -5.65 -9.20 -6.43
N LEU A 146 -6.56 -8.44 -7.00
CA LEU A 146 -6.56 -6.98 -6.96
C LEU A 146 -7.53 -6.53 -5.88
N ASP A 147 -7.00 -6.03 -4.77
CA ASP A 147 -7.71 -5.37 -3.69
C ASP A 147 -7.60 -3.84 -3.80
N ASP A 148 -8.28 -3.11 -2.92
CA ASP A 148 -8.33 -1.65 -2.93
C ASP A 148 -6.94 -1.01 -2.71
N GLN A 149 -6.11 -1.57 -1.84
CA GLN A 149 -4.77 -1.08 -1.58
C GLN A 149 -3.87 -1.21 -2.82
N ARG A 150 -3.87 -2.38 -3.46
CA ARG A 150 -3.13 -2.62 -4.70
C ARG A 150 -3.64 -1.76 -5.86
N ALA A 151 -4.96 -1.60 -5.97
CA ALA A 151 -5.56 -0.74 -6.98
C ALA A 151 -5.13 0.71 -6.82
N SER A 152 -5.11 1.24 -5.59
CA SER A 152 -4.66 2.59 -5.28
C SER A 152 -3.17 2.80 -5.58
N GLN A 153 -2.32 1.87 -5.19
CA GLN A 153 -0.88 1.91 -5.45
C GLN A 153 -0.56 1.85 -6.94
N MET A 154 -1.19 0.91 -7.66
CA MET A 154 -1.07 0.80 -9.11
C MET A 154 -1.51 2.10 -9.81
N SER A 155 -2.63 2.65 -9.37
CA SER A 155 -3.16 3.91 -9.91
C SER A 155 -2.15 5.05 -9.78
N ALA A 156 -1.60 5.24 -8.58
CA ALA A 156 -0.60 6.27 -8.32
C ALA A 156 0.67 6.07 -9.17
N ALA A 157 1.22 4.86 -9.18
CA ALA A 157 2.42 4.53 -9.95
C ALA A 157 2.19 4.72 -11.47
N LEU A 158 1.03 4.31 -11.98
CA LEU A 158 0.70 4.44 -13.39
C LEU A 158 0.56 5.90 -13.81
N LEU A 159 -0.15 6.72 -13.05
CA LEU A 159 -0.34 8.14 -13.37
C LEU A 159 0.99 8.91 -13.31
N ASP A 160 1.86 8.55 -12.38
CA ASP A 160 3.20 9.13 -12.29
C ASP A 160 4.07 8.72 -13.48
N ALA A 161 4.08 7.44 -13.87
CA ALA A 161 4.80 6.94 -15.03
C ALA A 161 4.30 7.57 -16.35
N VAL A 162 2.99 7.68 -16.55
CA VAL A 162 2.42 8.34 -17.74
C VAL A 162 2.93 9.76 -17.87
N ARG A 163 3.02 10.50 -16.75
CA ARG A 163 3.49 11.88 -16.74
C ARG A 163 5.00 11.99 -16.93
N SER A 164 5.80 11.15 -16.25
CA SER A 164 7.26 11.25 -16.27
C SER A 164 7.87 10.75 -17.58
N GLU A 165 7.26 9.73 -18.19
CA GLU A 165 7.77 9.11 -19.41
C GLU A 165 7.08 9.60 -20.69
N GLY A 166 6.06 10.47 -20.55
CA GLY A 166 5.33 11.00 -21.70
C GLY A 166 4.62 9.93 -22.51
N ALA A 167 4.12 8.88 -21.82
CA ALA A 167 3.52 7.72 -22.47
C ALA A 167 2.28 8.11 -23.27
N GLN A 168 2.18 7.60 -24.49
CA GLN A 168 1.06 7.80 -25.39
C GLN A 168 0.00 6.69 -25.26
N VAL A 169 0.43 5.49 -24.88
CA VAL A 169 -0.44 4.34 -24.72
C VAL A 169 -0.09 3.56 -23.45
N VAL A 170 -1.11 3.19 -22.69
CA VAL A 170 -1.03 2.28 -21.55
C VAL A 170 -1.71 0.97 -21.90
N LEU A 171 -0.98 -0.13 -21.74
CA LEU A 171 -1.47 -1.48 -21.93
C LEU A 171 -1.66 -2.14 -20.56
N VAL A 172 -2.90 -2.38 -20.15
CA VAL A 172 -3.24 -3.04 -18.88
C VAL A 172 -3.59 -4.49 -19.14
N ASP A 173 -2.76 -5.43 -18.68
CA ASP A 173 -3.02 -6.86 -18.87
C ASP A 173 -3.60 -7.47 -17.58
N ILE A 174 -4.86 -7.89 -17.65
CA ILE A 174 -5.59 -8.50 -16.54
C ILE A 174 -5.77 -10.02 -16.71
N THR A 175 -4.97 -10.66 -17.58
CA THR A 175 -5.12 -12.09 -17.89
C THR A 175 -5.07 -12.99 -16.65
N GLY A 176 -4.23 -12.64 -15.67
CA GLY A 176 -4.06 -13.39 -14.42
C GLY A 176 -4.70 -12.73 -13.20
N CYS A 177 -5.55 -11.73 -13.41
CA CYS A 177 -6.13 -10.93 -12.33
C CYS A 177 -7.48 -11.49 -11.87
N THR A 178 -7.68 -11.50 -10.56
CA THR A 178 -8.98 -11.71 -9.93
C THR A 178 -9.37 -10.43 -9.21
N VAL A 179 -10.45 -9.81 -9.64
CA VAL A 179 -11.03 -8.61 -8.99
C VAL A 179 -11.86 -9.07 -7.80
N VAL A 180 -11.59 -8.50 -6.63
CA VAL A 180 -12.21 -8.96 -5.38
C VAL A 180 -13.64 -8.45 -5.22
N ASP A 181 -13.89 -7.19 -5.63
CA ASP A 181 -15.19 -6.54 -5.43
C ASP A 181 -15.48 -5.42 -6.45
N THR A 182 -16.70 -4.92 -6.35
CA THR A 182 -17.24 -3.83 -7.15
C THR A 182 -16.43 -2.52 -7.02
N TYR A 183 -15.95 -2.23 -5.82
CA TYR A 183 -15.23 -0.99 -5.53
C TYR A 183 -13.87 -0.98 -6.22
N THR A 184 -13.14 -2.08 -6.12
CA THR A 184 -11.86 -2.29 -6.80
C THR A 184 -11.99 -2.20 -8.33
N ALA A 185 -13.06 -2.78 -8.89
CA ALA A 185 -13.34 -2.67 -10.32
C ALA A 185 -13.60 -1.21 -10.75
N ALA A 186 -14.40 -0.47 -9.96
CA ALA A 186 -14.66 0.95 -10.20
C ALA A 186 -13.37 1.79 -10.10
N HIS A 187 -12.49 1.48 -9.16
CA HIS A 187 -11.20 2.14 -9.01
C HIS A 187 -10.31 1.93 -10.25
N LEU A 188 -10.20 0.70 -10.77
CA LEU A 188 -9.47 0.41 -12.00
C LEU A 188 -9.99 1.24 -13.18
N ILE A 189 -11.31 1.32 -13.35
CA ILE A 189 -11.92 2.11 -14.41
C ILE A 189 -11.65 3.61 -14.25
N ASN A 190 -11.74 4.13 -13.03
CA ASN A 190 -11.39 5.52 -12.76
C ASN A 190 -9.92 5.81 -13.08
N THR A 191 -9.02 4.88 -12.80
CA THR A 191 -7.60 4.99 -13.18
C THR A 191 -7.44 5.09 -14.69
N VAL A 192 -8.11 4.22 -15.46
CA VAL A 192 -8.10 4.26 -16.92
C VAL A 192 -8.61 5.59 -17.46
N ARG A 193 -9.69 6.13 -16.88
CA ARG A 193 -10.21 7.47 -17.23
C ARG A 193 -9.19 8.58 -16.92
N SER A 194 -8.52 8.50 -15.78
CA SER A 194 -7.48 9.47 -15.39
C SER A 194 -6.27 9.44 -16.33
N VAL A 195 -5.83 8.26 -16.78
CA VAL A 195 -4.78 8.10 -17.81
C VAL A 195 -5.18 8.81 -19.09
N ARG A 196 -6.44 8.68 -19.51
CA ARG A 196 -6.96 9.33 -20.70
C ARG A 196 -6.97 10.87 -20.57
N LEU A 197 -7.29 11.39 -19.38
CA LEU A 197 -7.22 12.83 -19.12
C LEU A 197 -5.79 13.38 -19.22
N LEU A 198 -4.78 12.55 -18.98
CA LEU A 198 -3.36 12.87 -19.19
C LEU A 198 -2.93 12.77 -20.65
N GLY A 199 -3.83 12.38 -21.57
CA GLY A 199 -3.59 12.32 -23.00
C GLY A 199 -3.13 10.96 -23.52
N ALA A 200 -3.00 9.94 -22.65
CA ALA A 200 -2.62 8.60 -23.07
C ALA A 200 -3.84 7.72 -23.38
N ALA A 201 -3.78 6.96 -24.46
CA ALA A 201 -4.77 5.94 -24.77
C ALA A 201 -4.61 4.70 -23.86
N THR A 202 -5.70 4.02 -23.54
CA THR A 202 -5.62 2.78 -22.74
C THR A 202 -6.16 1.59 -23.51
N VAL A 203 -5.41 0.49 -23.48
CA VAL A 203 -5.80 -0.81 -24.05
C VAL A 203 -5.80 -1.84 -22.92
N ILE A 204 -6.94 -2.48 -22.67
CA ILE A 204 -7.05 -3.56 -21.68
C ILE A 204 -6.98 -4.91 -22.39
N THR A 205 -6.16 -5.83 -21.87
CA THR A 205 -6.05 -7.20 -22.39
C THR A 205 -6.40 -8.24 -21.32
N GLY A 206 -6.78 -9.46 -21.77
CA GLY A 206 -7.05 -10.56 -20.86
C GLY A 206 -8.39 -10.51 -20.13
N VAL A 207 -9.35 -9.73 -20.62
CA VAL A 207 -10.70 -9.67 -20.03
C VAL A 207 -11.36 -11.04 -20.14
N SER A 208 -11.57 -11.70 -19.00
CA SER A 208 -12.31 -12.97 -18.94
C SER A 208 -13.82 -12.72 -19.01
N ALA A 209 -14.59 -13.75 -19.37
CA ALA A 209 -16.06 -13.66 -19.40
C ALA A 209 -16.65 -13.32 -18.02
N HIS A 210 -16.00 -13.75 -16.94
CA HIS A 210 -16.40 -13.44 -15.56
C HIS A 210 -16.21 -11.96 -15.25
N VAL A 211 -15.01 -11.43 -15.48
CA VAL A 211 -14.69 -10.01 -15.29
C VAL A 211 -15.58 -9.13 -16.17
N ALA A 212 -15.81 -9.52 -17.43
CA ALA A 212 -16.72 -8.79 -18.32
C ALA A 212 -18.16 -8.74 -17.79
N SER A 213 -18.67 -9.86 -17.26
CA SER A 213 -20.00 -9.92 -16.65
C SER A 213 -20.12 -9.02 -15.43
N ASP A 214 -19.09 -8.98 -14.59
CA ASP A 214 -19.10 -8.15 -13.39
C ASP A 214 -19.00 -6.66 -13.73
N LEU A 215 -18.18 -6.28 -14.68
CA LEU A 215 -18.09 -4.89 -15.18
C LEU A 215 -19.43 -4.41 -15.75
N VAL A 216 -20.14 -5.25 -16.50
CA VAL A 216 -21.48 -4.91 -17.04
C VAL A 216 -22.51 -4.76 -15.92
N LYS A 217 -22.52 -5.65 -14.91
CA LYS A 217 -23.42 -5.52 -13.74
C LYS A 217 -23.19 -4.25 -12.96
N LEU A 218 -21.96 -3.74 -12.96
CA LEU A 218 -21.55 -2.52 -12.29
C LEU A 218 -21.94 -1.25 -13.06
N GLY A 219 -22.59 -1.38 -14.22
CA GLY A 219 -22.95 -0.25 -15.07
C GLY A 219 -21.72 0.49 -15.63
N VAL A 220 -20.58 -0.19 -15.75
CA VAL A 220 -19.37 0.41 -16.31
C VAL A 220 -19.53 0.52 -17.81
N GLU A 221 -19.65 1.74 -18.31
CA GLU A 221 -19.58 2.03 -19.74
C GLU A 221 -18.15 1.85 -20.22
N LEU A 222 -17.93 0.80 -21.02
CA LEU A 222 -16.63 0.48 -21.62
C LEU A 222 -16.46 1.09 -23.02
N GLU A 223 -17.39 1.95 -23.47
CA GLU A 223 -17.44 2.49 -24.84
C GLU A 223 -16.16 3.20 -25.24
N ASP A 224 -15.44 3.73 -24.28
CA ASP A 224 -14.19 4.48 -24.49
C ASP A 224 -12.92 3.67 -24.23
N ILE A 225 -13.03 2.39 -23.86
CA ILE A 225 -11.88 1.54 -23.48
C ILE A 225 -11.63 0.50 -24.56
N MET A 226 -10.47 0.56 -25.19
CA MET A 226 -10.08 -0.43 -26.17
C MET A 226 -9.73 -1.75 -25.46
N THR A 227 -10.36 -2.83 -25.86
CA THR A 227 -10.09 -4.15 -25.29
C THR A 227 -9.55 -5.12 -26.34
N ARG A 228 -8.64 -6.00 -25.92
CA ARG A 228 -8.15 -7.13 -26.73
C ARG A 228 -8.11 -8.40 -25.89
N ARG A 229 -8.30 -9.54 -26.53
CA ARG A 229 -8.32 -10.83 -25.82
C ARG A 229 -6.93 -11.24 -25.35
N ARG A 230 -5.90 -10.97 -26.14
CA ARG A 230 -4.52 -11.40 -25.88
C ARG A 230 -3.60 -10.19 -25.75
N LEU A 231 -2.61 -10.30 -24.88
CA LEU A 231 -1.57 -9.27 -24.72
C LEU A 231 -0.89 -8.93 -26.06
N ALA A 232 -0.56 -9.94 -26.87
CA ALA A 232 0.08 -9.73 -28.17
C ALA A 232 -0.78 -8.90 -29.16
N ASP A 233 -2.10 -9.01 -29.08
CA ASP A 233 -3.01 -8.24 -29.93
C ASP A 233 -3.16 -6.80 -29.40
N GLY A 234 -3.12 -6.65 -28.06
CA GLY A 234 -3.07 -5.35 -27.41
C GLY A 234 -1.80 -4.59 -27.73
N LEU A 235 -0.65 -5.27 -27.70
CA LEU A 235 0.64 -4.66 -28.03
C LEU A 235 0.68 -4.18 -29.48
N ARG A 236 0.18 -4.97 -30.43
CA ARG A 236 0.09 -4.52 -31.83
C ARG A 236 -0.74 -3.24 -31.97
N LEU A 237 -1.91 -3.22 -31.34
CA LEU A 237 -2.75 -2.02 -31.34
C LEU A 237 -2.05 -0.83 -30.70
N ALA A 238 -1.36 -1.01 -29.57
CA ALA A 238 -0.62 0.05 -28.90
C ALA A 238 0.45 0.65 -29.81
N MET A 239 1.21 -0.16 -30.51
CA MET A 239 2.23 0.29 -31.47
C MET A 239 1.62 1.04 -32.68
N GLU A 240 0.44 0.62 -33.14
CA GLU A 240 -0.30 1.33 -34.21
C GLU A 240 -0.75 2.73 -33.74
N LEU A 241 -1.25 2.84 -32.50
CA LEU A 241 -1.71 4.10 -31.94
C LEU A 241 -0.56 5.10 -31.78
N VAL A 242 0.60 4.66 -31.29
CA VAL A 242 1.79 5.52 -31.16
C VAL A 242 2.24 6.05 -32.53
N ARG A 243 2.26 5.20 -33.56
CA ARG A 243 2.62 5.63 -34.93
C ARG A 243 1.65 6.67 -35.49
N GLN A 244 0.34 6.52 -35.24
CA GLN A 244 -0.66 7.48 -35.69
C GLN A 244 -0.60 8.81 -34.95
N GLY A 245 -0.20 8.80 -33.67
CA GLY A 245 0.00 10.01 -32.86
C GLY A 245 1.27 10.77 -33.22
N SER A 246 2.26 10.13 -33.85
CA SER A 246 3.52 10.78 -34.27
C SER A 246 3.43 11.47 -35.63
N ASP A 247 2.39 11.22 -36.42
CA ASP A 247 2.18 11.75 -37.76
C ASP A 247 1.22 12.98 -37.79
N GLY A 248 0.77 13.47 -36.63
CA GLY A 248 -0.14 14.61 -36.46
C GLY A 248 0.49 15.72 -35.64
#